data_934496e144fb93fd3a383c591c65426e
#
_entry.id   934496e144fb93fd3a383c591c65426e
#
_cell.length_a   1.000
_cell.length_b   1.000
_cell.length_c   1.000
_cell.angle_alpha   90.00
_cell.angle_beta   90.00
_cell.angle_gamma   90.00
#
_symmetry.space_group_name_H-M   'P 1'
#
loop_
_entity.id
_entity.type
_entity.pdbx_description
1 polymer ?
#
loop_
_entity_poly.entity_id
_entity_poly.type
_entity_poly.pdbx_seq_one_letter_code
_entity_poly.pdbx_strand_id
1 'polypeptide(L)'
;MSRIIGLIGGMSWESTATYYREINELVRTRRGGLASADLLLRSVDFEAIVALQKAGRWDLAEAALAEAASGLVRAGAGCILICTNTMHLVADGVARSIPVPLIHIVDVVGQDLVAAGIRRPLLLATRYTMEQTFYRDRLRARFGLEALVPDADDRGSVHDIIFDELCCGVVKETSRRRYVEVIEAAAARGADAVILGCTEIGLLIHQTDSNLPVFDSTKLHARAAVDFSDGSLQVDAVAA
;
A
#
# COMPACT_ATOMS: atom_id res chain seq x y z
N MET A 1 -2.60 24.33 -11.82
CA MET A 1 -3.76 23.71 -11.16
C MET A 1 -3.31 22.35 -10.66
N SER A 2 -3.67 21.95 -9.46
CA SER A 2 -3.41 20.59 -8.95
C SER A 2 -4.23 19.58 -9.75
N ARG A 3 -3.65 18.40 -10.02
CA ARG A 3 -4.37 17.29 -10.67
C ARG A 3 -5.23 16.58 -9.63
N ILE A 4 -6.43 16.16 -10.02
CA ILE A 4 -7.37 15.45 -9.14
C ILE A 4 -6.82 14.04 -8.86
N ILE A 5 -6.79 13.65 -7.58
CA ILE A 5 -6.34 12.34 -7.15
C ILE A 5 -7.55 11.39 -7.11
N GLY A 6 -7.50 10.25 -7.79
CA GLY A 6 -8.51 9.20 -7.74
C GLY A 6 -8.12 8.07 -6.79
N LEU A 7 -8.97 7.76 -5.81
CA LEU A 7 -8.74 6.71 -4.81
C LEU A 7 -9.75 5.57 -5.01
N ILE A 8 -9.27 4.35 -5.24
CA ILE A 8 -10.07 3.13 -5.12
C ILE A 8 -9.87 2.63 -3.70
N GLY A 9 -10.85 2.88 -2.84
CA GLY A 9 -10.84 2.56 -1.42
C GLY A 9 -11.90 1.52 -1.04
N GLY A 10 -12.12 1.37 0.27
CA GLY A 10 -13.08 0.42 0.82
C GLY A 10 -12.53 -0.97 1.09
N MET A 11 -11.20 -1.16 1.01
CA MET A 11 -10.54 -2.46 1.15
C MET A 11 -9.41 -2.49 2.22
N SER A 12 -9.51 -2.07 3.46
CA SER A 12 -10.69 -1.67 4.24
C SER A 12 -11.08 -0.18 4.08
N TRP A 13 -12.22 0.22 4.70
CA TRP A 13 -12.59 1.64 4.78
C TRP A 13 -11.72 2.40 5.79
N GLU A 14 -11.23 1.76 6.84
CA GLU A 14 -10.29 2.32 7.81
C GLU A 14 -8.98 2.72 7.13
N SER A 15 -8.45 1.82 6.31
CA SER A 15 -7.30 2.07 5.45
C SER A 15 -7.53 3.30 4.55
N THR A 16 -8.71 3.37 3.94
CA THR A 16 -9.10 4.47 3.06
C THR A 16 -9.19 5.80 3.80
N ALA A 17 -9.71 5.80 5.01
CA ALA A 17 -9.76 6.98 5.88
C ALA A 17 -8.33 7.46 6.23
N THR A 18 -7.38 6.54 6.42
CA THR A 18 -5.97 6.88 6.62
C THR A 18 -5.39 7.55 5.37
N TYR A 19 -5.62 7.02 4.16
CA TYR A 19 -5.20 7.68 2.92
C TYR A 19 -5.77 9.09 2.79
N TYR A 20 -7.07 9.26 3.04
CA TYR A 20 -7.72 10.56 2.98
C TYR A 20 -7.06 11.56 3.94
N ARG A 21 -6.80 11.15 5.17
CA ARG A 21 -6.15 11.99 6.18
C ARG A 21 -4.70 12.34 5.79
N GLU A 22 -3.88 11.34 5.47
CA GLU A 22 -2.46 11.53 5.14
C GLU A 22 -2.29 12.47 3.94
N ILE A 23 -3.08 12.29 2.88
CA ILE A 23 -3.06 13.17 1.70
C ILE A 23 -3.40 14.61 2.07
N ASN A 24 -4.47 14.83 2.84
CA ASN A 24 -4.90 16.17 3.23
C ASN A 24 -3.92 16.85 4.21
N GLU A 25 -3.34 16.09 5.15
CA GLU A 25 -2.32 16.59 6.06
C GLU A 25 -1.05 17.02 5.31
N LEU A 26 -0.62 16.23 4.33
CA LEU A 26 0.52 16.57 3.47
C LEU A 26 0.25 17.84 2.66
N VAL A 27 -0.92 17.96 2.02
CA VAL A 27 -1.29 19.16 1.26
C VAL A 27 -1.34 20.39 2.17
N ARG A 28 -1.95 20.28 3.34
CA ARG A 28 -2.01 21.37 4.32
C ARG A 28 -0.61 21.77 4.81
N THR A 29 0.27 20.79 5.06
CA THR A 29 1.66 21.06 5.47
C THR A 29 2.43 21.82 4.41
N ARG A 30 2.25 21.47 3.12
CA ARG A 30 2.96 22.11 2.00
C ARG A 30 2.43 23.49 1.64
N ARG A 31 1.12 23.66 1.65
CA ARG A 31 0.44 24.87 1.13
C ARG A 31 -0.05 25.81 2.20
N GLY A 32 -0.20 25.33 3.44
CA GLY A 32 -0.66 26.12 4.59
C GLY A 32 -2.16 26.40 4.59
N GLY A 33 -2.62 27.08 5.63
CA GLY A 33 -3.99 27.59 5.77
C GLY A 33 -5.05 26.48 5.72
N LEU A 34 -6.06 26.67 4.89
CA LEU A 34 -7.19 25.78 4.69
C LEU A 34 -6.99 24.85 3.48
N ALA A 35 -5.76 24.74 2.93
CA ALA A 35 -5.51 23.93 1.78
C ALA A 35 -5.81 22.45 2.05
N SER A 36 -6.51 21.82 1.10
CA SER A 36 -6.81 20.39 1.07
C SER A 36 -6.60 19.85 -0.34
N ALA A 37 -6.55 18.53 -0.45
CA ALA A 37 -6.42 17.87 -1.74
C ALA A 37 -7.75 17.90 -2.51
N ASP A 38 -7.66 18.10 -3.83
CA ASP A 38 -8.76 17.81 -4.73
C ASP A 38 -8.69 16.31 -5.06
N LEU A 39 -9.66 15.53 -4.55
CA LEU A 39 -9.67 14.08 -4.69
C LEU A 39 -11.07 13.51 -4.88
N LEU A 40 -11.12 12.37 -5.58
CA LEU A 40 -12.30 11.56 -5.80
C LEU A 40 -12.09 10.21 -5.13
N LEU A 41 -13.08 9.72 -4.41
CA LEU A 41 -13.05 8.41 -3.75
C LEU A 41 -14.17 7.51 -4.27
N ARG A 42 -13.80 6.34 -4.77
CA ARG A 42 -14.72 5.21 -4.99
C ARG A 42 -14.45 4.17 -3.91
N SER A 43 -15.30 4.11 -2.89
CA SER A 43 -15.28 3.06 -1.87
C SER A 43 -16.05 1.85 -2.38
N VAL A 44 -15.38 0.69 -2.47
CA VAL A 44 -16.01 -0.58 -2.86
C VAL A 44 -16.45 -1.35 -1.62
N ASP A 45 -17.32 -2.35 -1.80
CA ASP A 45 -17.71 -3.26 -0.72
C ASP A 45 -16.58 -4.27 -0.45
N PHE A 46 -16.02 -4.23 0.75
CA PHE A 46 -14.89 -5.08 1.13
C PHE A 46 -15.28 -6.56 1.22
N GLU A 47 -16.49 -6.87 1.67
CA GLU A 47 -16.96 -8.26 1.76
C GLU A 47 -16.98 -8.92 0.38
N ALA A 48 -17.47 -8.20 -0.64
CA ALA A 48 -17.48 -8.68 -2.02
C ALA A 48 -16.06 -8.94 -2.54
N ILE A 49 -15.11 -8.02 -2.28
CA ILE A 49 -13.71 -8.20 -2.69
C ILE A 49 -13.05 -9.39 -1.97
N VAL A 50 -13.26 -9.52 -0.66
CA VAL A 50 -12.73 -10.65 0.13
C VAL A 50 -13.30 -11.98 -0.36
N ALA A 51 -14.58 -12.05 -0.74
CA ALA A 51 -15.18 -13.24 -1.32
C ALA A 51 -14.47 -13.67 -2.62
N LEU A 52 -14.14 -12.71 -3.50
CA LEU A 52 -13.39 -12.97 -4.72
C LEU A 52 -11.96 -13.45 -4.42
N GLN A 53 -11.27 -12.83 -3.47
CA GLN A 53 -9.93 -13.24 -3.03
C GLN A 53 -9.92 -14.69 -2.51
N LYS A 54 -10.87 -15.04 -1.64
CA LYS A 54 -11.02 -16.39 -1.08
C LYS A 54 -11.35 -17.44 -2.15
N ALA A 55 -12.12 -17.06 -3.16
CA ALA A 55 -12.48 -17.92 -4.30
C ALA A 55 -11.37 -17.99 -5.37
N GLY A 56 -10.27 -17.24 -5.22
CA GLY A 56 -9.20 -17.14 -6.23
C GLY A 56 -9.64 -16.45 -7.54
N ARG A 57 -10.77 -15.73 -7.53
CA ARG A 57 -11.33 -15.05 -8.71
C ARG A 57 -10.73 -13.67 -8.90
N TRP A 58 -9.41 -13.67 -9.09
CA TRP A 58 -8.64 -12.43 -9.32
C TRP A 58 -9.05 -11.72 -10.61
N ASP A 59 -9.52 -12.45 -11.61
CA ASP A 59 -10.12 -11.94 -12.85
C ASP A 59 -11.33 -11.02 -12.59
N LEU A 60 -12.24 -11.43 -11.71
CA LEU A 60 -13.40 -10.63 -11.33
C LEU A 60 -13.01 -9.46 -10.42
N ALA A 61 -12.04 -9.65 -9.55
CA ALA A 61 -11.51 -8.59 -8.71
C ALA A 61 -10.83 -7.50 -9.56
N GLU A 62 -10.05 -7.88 -10.59
CA GLU A 62 -9.49 -6.96 -11.58
C GLU A 62 -10.58 -6.16 -12.29
N ALA A 63 -11.60 -6.85 -12.81
CA ALA A 63 -12.72 -6.20 -13.52
C ALA A 63 -13.45 -5.17 -12.63
N ALA A 64 -13.71 -5.51 -11.36
CA ALA A 64 -14.37 -4.62 -10.41
C ALA A 64 -13.52 -3.36 -10.13
N LEU A 65 -12.20 -3.50 -9.96
CA LEU A 65 -11.31 -2.37 -9.75
C LEU A 65 -11.11 -1.54 -11.04
N ALA A 66 -11.07 -2.16 -12.20
CA ALA A 66 -11.00 -1.49 -13.49
C ALA A 66 -12.25 -0.63 -13.76
N GLU A 67 -13.44 -1.12 -13.40
CA GLU A 67 -14.68 -0.34 -13.46
C GLU A 67 -14.62 0.87 -12.50
N ALA A 68 -14.19 0.65 -11.25
CA ALA A 68 -14.02 1.72 -10.28
C ALA A 68 -13.04 2.79 -10.78
N ALA A 69 -11.88 2.38 -11.32
CA ALA A 69 -10.88 3.26 -11.91
C ALA A 69 -11.45 4.08 -13.07
N SER A 70 -12.14 3.42 -14.01
CA SER A 70 -12.77 4.07 -15.15
C SER A 70 -13.85 5.09 -14.73
N GLY A 71 -14.59 4.79 -13.65
CA GLY A 71 -15.54 5.73 -13.06
C GLY A 71 -14.87 6.99 -12.52
N LEU A 72 -13.76 6.85 -11.80
CA LEU A 72 -12.97 7.96 -11.28
C LEU A 72 -12.36 8.81 -12.40
N VAL A 73 -11.84 8.19 -13.45
CA VAL A 73 -11.30 8.89 -14.63
C VAL A 73 -12.39 9.69 -15.34
N ARG A 74 -13.58 9.11 -15.55
CA ARG A 74 -14.73 9.85 -16.12
C ARG A 74 -15.16 11.04 -15.25
N ALA A 75 -14.95 10.97 -13.94
CA ALA A 75 -15.21 12.07 -13.01
C ALA A 75 -14.06 13.11 -12.95
N GLY A 76 -12.96 12.91 -13.69
CA GLY A 76 -11.87 13.87 -13.82
C GLY A 76 -10.60 13.53 -13.05
N ALA A 77 -10.46 12.33 -12.48
CA ALA A 77 -9.22 11.92 -11.82
C ALA A 77 -8.05 11.91 -12.81
N GLY A 78 -6.95 12.55 -12.43
CA GLY A 78 -5.72 12.62 -13.22
C GLY A 78 -4.71 11.51 -12.94
N CYS A 79 -4.91 10.78 -11.86
CA CYS A 79 -4.20 9.53 -11.51
C CYS A 79 -5.10 8.63 -10.67
N ILE A 80 -4.73 7.35 -10.57
CA ILE A 80 -5.44 6.36 -9.75
C ILE A 80 -4.49 5.74 -8.72
N LEU A 81 -4.99 5.59 -7.49
CA LEU A 81 -4.38 4.79 -6.42
C LEU A 81 -5.33 3.67 -6.01
N ILE A 82 -4.79 2.48 -5.79
CA ILE A 82 -5.47 1.37 -5.13
C ILE A 82 -5.06 1.41 -3.65
N CYS A 83 -5.99 1.75 -2.75
CA CYS A 83 -5.71 2.01 -1.33
C CYS A 83 -5.54 0.72 -0.51
N THR A 84 -4.83 -0.27 -1.04
CA THR A 84 -4.47 -1.52 -0.37
C THR A 84 -3.30 -2.21 -1.08
N ASN A 85 -2.42 -2.87 -0.33
CA ASN A 85 -1.29 -3.58 -0.92
C ASN A 85 -1.72 -4.84 -1.70
N THR A 86 -2.60 -5.66 -1.13
CA THR A 86 -2.99 -6.97 -1.68
C THR A 86 -3.55 -6.85 -3.11
N MET A 87 -4.37 -5.85 -3.39
CA MET A 87 -5.01 -5.71 -4.71
C MET A 87 -4.06 -5.17 -5.79
N HIS A 88 -2.82 -4.84 -5.45
CA HIS A 88 -1.79 -4.59 -6.45
C HIS A 88 -1.38 -5.85 -7.23
N LEU A 89 -1.84 -7.03 -6.81
CA LEU A 89 -1.77 -8.24 -7.63
C LEU A 89 -2.43 -8.07 -9.01
N VAL A 90 -3.48 -7.27 -9.09
CA VAL A 90 -4.23 -7.00 -10.34
C VAL A 90 -4.00 -5.58 -10.89
N ALA A 91 -3.06 -4.83 -10.31
CA ALA A 91 -2.84 -3.42 -10.67
C ALA A 91 -2.48 -3.20 -12.14
N ASP A 92 -1.71 -4.11 -12.74
CA ASP A 92 -1.31 -3.99 -14.15
C ASP A 92 -2.51 -4.13 -15.10
N GLY A 93 -3.51 -4.99 -14.78
CA GLY A 93 -4.76 -5.09 -15.52
C GLY A 93 -5.61 -3.83 -15.39
N VAL A 94 -5.73 -3.31 -14.17
CA VAL A 94 -6.43 -2.04 -13.93
C VAL A 94 -5.75 -0.88 -14.68
N ALA A 95 -4.42 -0.78 -14.63
CA ALA A 95 -3.67 0.27 -15.31
C ALA A 95 -3.89 0.26 -16.82
N ARG A 96 -3.95 -0.92 -17.46
CA ARG A 96 -4.27 -1.04 -18.90
C ARG A 96 -5.69 -0.60 -19.26
N SER A 97 -6.62 -0.55 -18.29
CA SER A 97 -8.02 -0.17 -18.55
C SER A 97 -8.29 1.34 -18.53
N ILE A 98 -7.29 2.16 -18.17
CA ILE A 98 -7.43 3.61 -17.98
C ILE A 98 -6.34 4.40 -18.71
N PRO A 99 -6.66 5.61 -19.22
CA PRO A 99 -5.70 6.46 -19.93
C PRO A 99 -4.83 7.35 -19.02
N VAL A 100 -5.03 7.28 -17.69
CA VAL A 100 -4.26 8.04 -16.70
C VAL A 100 -3.33 7.10 -15.93
N PRO A 101 -2.21 7.59 -15.33
CA PRO A 101 -1.32 6.73 -14.59
C PRO A 101 -1.98 6.13 -13.34
N LEU A 102 -1.71 4.85 -13.10
CA LEU A 102 -1.90 4.20 -11.82
C LEU A 102 -0.57 4.32 -11.05
N ILE A 103 -0.59 5.02 -9.92
CA ILE A 103 0.57 5.11 -9.04
C ILE A 103 0.69 3.78 -8.28
N HIS A 104 1.71 2.99 -8.61
CA HIS A 104 1.83 1.63 -8.08
C HIS A 104 2.57 1.63 -6.74
N ILE A 105 1.92 1.14 -5.66
CA ILE A 105 2.46 1.21 -4.28
C ILE A 105 3.84 0.57 -4.16
N VAL A 106 4.09 -0.58 -4.83
CA VAL A 106 5.38 -1.27 -4.79
C VAL A 106 6.48 -0.46 -5.44
N ASP A 107 6.17 0.30 -6.50
CA ASP A 107 7.15 1.14 -7.18
C ASP A 107 7.56 2.32 -6.31
N VAL A 108 6.59 2.93 -5.64
CA VAL A 108 6.85 4.02 -4.69
C VAL A 108 7.73 3.54 -3.53
N VAL A 109 7.38 2.41 -2.92
CA VAL A 109 8.18 1.81 -1.85
C VAL A 109 9.57 1.44 -2.33
N GLY A 110 9.69 0.82 -3.52
CA GLY A 110 10.97 0.41 -4.10
C GLY A 110 11.90 1.59 -4.36
N GLN A 111 11.38 2.72 -4.87
CA GLN A 111 12.16 3.95 -5.07
C GLN A 111 12.75 4.47 -3.75
N ASP A 112 11.94 4.54 -2.68
CA ASP A 112 12.40 5.02 -1.38
C ASP A 112 13.42 4.07 -0.73
N LEU A 113 13.22 2.75 -0.86
CA LEU A 113 14.17 1.76 -0.37
C LEU A 113 15.53 1.91 -1.06
N VAL A 114 15.54 2.05 -2.38
CA VAL A 114 16.79 2.27 -3.15
C VAL A 114 17.45 3.60 -2.75
N ALA A 115 16.68 4.67 -2.62
CA ALA A 115 17.20 5.97 -2.19
C ALA A 115 17.83 5.92 -0.79
N ALA A 116 17.33 5.03 0.08
CA ALA A 116 17.88 4.79 1.41
C ALA A 116 19.04 3.76 1.44
N GLY A 117 19.44 3.20 0.29
CA GLY A 117 20.51 2.20 0.19
C GLY A 117 20.14 0.80 0.66
N ILE A 118 18.84 0.52 0.84
CA ILE A 118 18.32 -0.78 1.29
C ILE A 118 18.47 -1.81 0.18
N ARG A 119 18.68 -3.07 0.55
CA ARG A 119 18.82 -4.20 -0.37
C ARG A 119 17.93 -5.38 -0.05
N ARG A 120 17.67 -5.64 1.22
CA ARG A 120 16.96 -6.83 1.71
C ARG A 120 15.87 -6.48 2.71
N PRO A 121 14.83 -5.72 2.31
CA PRO A 121 13.77 -5.33 3.24
C PRO A 121 12.93 -6.53 3.67
N LEU A 122 12.48 -6.55 4.93
CA LEU A 122 11.43 -7.44 5.43
C LEU A 122 10.06 -6.90 5.01
N LEU A 123 9.24 -7.70 4.36
CA LEU A 123 7.85 -7.38 4.05
C LEU A 123 6.92 -7.96 5.12
N LEU A 124 6.26 -7.10 5.89
CA LEU A 124 5.19 -7.46 6.83
C LEU A 124 3.84 -7.04 6.20
N ALA A 125 2.97 -8.01 5.94
CA ALA A 125 1.72 -7.78 5.24
C ALA A 125 0.71 -8.92 5.52
N THR A 126 -0.46 -8.88 4.86
CA THR A 126 -1.36 -10.02 4.86
C THR A 126 -0.72 -11.25 4.22
N ARG A 127 -1.21 -12.44 4.54
CA ARG A 127 -0.74 -13.71 3.94
C ARG A 127 -0.72 -13.64 2.42
N TYR A 128 -1.78 -13.11 1.81
CA TYR A 128 -1.86 -12.95 0.34
C TYR A 128 -0.69 -12.13 -0.22
N THR A 129 -0.31 -11.04 0.43
CA THR A 129 0.79 -10.19 -0.03
C THR A 129 2.16 -10.81 0.22
N MET A 130 2.33 -11.55 1.34
CA MET A 130 3.61 -12.19 1.69
C MET A 130 3.87 -13.49 0.91
N GLU A 131 2.83 -14.30 0.63
CA GLU A 131 2.97 -15.62 0.00
C GLU A 131 2.91 -15.56 -1.52
N GLN A 132 2.12 -14.66 -2.09
CA GLN A 132 2.13 -14.42 -3.52
C GLN A 132 3.41 -13.68 -3.95
N THR A 133 3.86 -13.93 -5.17
CA THR A 133 5.18 -13.43 -5.62
C THR A 133 5.16 -12.00 -6.12
N PHE A 134 3.99 -11.45 -6.52
CA PHE A 134 3.85 -10.19 -7.24
C PHE A 134 4.61 -9.01 -6.61
N TYR A 135 4.55 -8.89 -5.29
CA TYR A 135 5.19 -7.79 -4.56
C TYR A 135 6.71 -7.93 -4.61
N ARG A 136 7.22 -9.11 -4.26
CA ARG A 136 8.65 -9.41 -4.24
C ARG A 136 9.25 -9.44 -5.63
N ASP A 137 8.54 -10.02 -6.61
CA ASP A 137 8.98 -10.08 -8.00
C ASP A 137 9.10 -8.69 -8.61
N ARG A 138 8.14 -7.79 -8.32
CA ARG A 138 8.21 -6.41 -8.78
C ARG A 138 9.36 -5.64 -8.14
N LEU A 139 9.59 -5.79 -6.83
CA LEU A 139 10.75 -5.20 -6.14
C LEU A 139 12.07 -5.69 -6.74
N ARG A 140 12.18 -6.99 -7.00
CA ARG A 140 13.37 -7.59 -7.61
C ARG A 140 13.56 -7.11 -9.04
N ALA A 141 12.53 -7.20 -9.87
CA ALA A 141 12.62 -6.90 -11.30
C ALA A 141 12.92 -5.42 -11.59
N ARG A 142 12.31 -4.50 -10.84
CA ARG A 142 12.43 -3.06 -11.09
C ARG A 142 13.53 -2.37 -10.30
N PHE A 143 13.89 -2.89 -9.12
CA PHE A 143 14.76 -2.21 -8.16
C PHE A 143 15.95 -3.06 -7.70
N GLY A 144 16.01 -4.34 -8.08
CA GLY A 144 17.08 -5.26 -7.64
C GLY A 144 17.03 -5.59 -6.14
N LEU A 145 15.87 -5.41 -5.49
CA LEU A 145 15.69 -5.63 -4.05
C LEU A 145 15.26 -7.08 -3.77
N GLU A 146 15.88 -7.70 -2.77
CA GLU A 146 15.54 -9.06 -2.33
C GLU A 146 14.69 -9.03 -1.07
N ALA A 147 13.39 -8.76 -1.20
CA ALA A 147 12.51 -8.69 -0.06
C ALA A 147 12.35 -10.07 0.62
N LEU A 148 12.60 -10.08 1.93
CA LEU A 148 12.37 -11.20 2.83
C LEU A 148 10.91 -11.19 3.30
N VAL A 149 10.42 -12.38 3.68
CA VAL A 149 9.18 -12.52 4.43
C VAL A 149 9.47 -13.33 5.70
N PRO A 150 8.65 -13.23 6.75
CA PRO A 150 8.76 -14.11 7.92
C PRO A 150 8.66 -15.58 7.53
N ASP A 151 9.08 -16.50 8.40
CA ASP A 151 8.81 -17.92 8.20
C ASP A 151 7.31 -18.24 8.29
N ALA A 152 6.93 -19.50 8.10
CA ALA A 152 5.51 -19.88 7.95
C ALA A 152 4.68 -19.56 9.21
N ASP A 153 5.22 -19.84 10.38
CA ASP A 153 4.51 -19.65 11.66
C ASP A 153 4.37 -18.15 11.97
N ASP A 154 5.44 -17.39 11.74
CA ASP A 154 5.45 -15.94 11.90
C ASP A 154 4.50 -15.24 10.91
N ARG A 155 4.43 -15.70 9.64
CA ARG A 155 3.47 -15.18 8.65
C ARG A 155 2.02 -15.40 9.09
N GLY A 156 1.73 -16.58 9.71
CA GLY A 156 0.43 -16.86 10.30
C GLY A 156 0.10 -15.85 11.39
N SER A 157 0.98 -15.70 12.37
CA SER A 157 0.81 -14.74 13.48
C SER A 157 0.61 -13.30 13.00
N VAL A 158 1.42 -12.84 12.03
CA VAL A 158 1.29 -11.49 11.43
C VAL A 158 -0.07 -11.32 10.77
N HIS A 159 -0.53 -12.32 10.00
CA HIS A 159 -1.81 -12.28 9.32
C HIS A 159 -3.00 -12.22 10.28
N ASP A 160 -3.00 -13.08 11.29
CA ASP A 160 -4.09 -13.19 12.25
C ASP A 160 -4.21 -11.88 13.07
N ILE A 161 -3.10 -11.29 13.51
CA ILE A 161 -3.09 -9.98 14.19
C ILE A 161 -3.69 -8.89 13.30
N ILE A 162 -3.37 -8.87 12.00
CA ILE A 162 -3.97 -7.88 11.06
C ILE A 162 -5.49 -8.04 11.03
N PHE A 163 -6.01 -9.25 10.81
CA PHE A 163 -7.44 -9.46 10.59
C PHE A 163 -8.26 -9.46 11.87
N ASP A 164 -7.76 -10.12 12.92
CA ASP A 164 -8.53 -10.34 14.15
C ASP A 164 -8.42 -9.17 15.14
N GLU A 165 -7.38 -8.30 14.97
CA GLU A 165 -7.15 -7.19 15.87
C GLU A 165 -7.14 -5.84 15.13
N LEU A 166 -6.16 -5.61 14.26
CA LEU A 166 -5.92 -4.28 13.69
C LEU A 166 -7.06 -3.81 12.77
N CYS A 167 -7.61 -4.69 11.93
CA CYS A 167 -8.80 -4.40 11.11
C CYS A 167 -10.07 -4.20 11.95
N CYS A 168 -10.06 -4.62 13.21
CA CYS A 168 -11.13 -4.38 14.18
C CYS A 168 -10.85 -3.15 15.07
N GLY A 169 -9.79 -2.38 14.80
CA GLY A 169 -9.40 -1.22 15.59
C GLY A 169 -8.77 -1.55 16.95
N VAL A 170 -8.37 -2.81 17.16
CA VAL A 170 -7.79 -3.31 18.42
C VAL A 170 -6.28 -3.30 18.31
N VAL A 171 -5.60 -2.55 19.17
CA VAL A 171 -4.15 -2.48 19.29
C VAL A 171 -3.73 -3.04 20.63
N LYS A 172 -2.94 -4.14 20.64
CA LYS A 172 -2.48 -4.82 21.85
C LYS A 172 -0.96 -4.77 21.97
N GLU A 173 -0.48 -4.55 23.19
CA GLU A 173 0.95 -4.56 23.47
C GLU A 173 1.59 -5.96 23.30
N THR A 174 0.83 -7.03 23.50
CA THR A 174 1.28 -8.39 23.20
C THR A 174 1.54 -8.60 21.73
N SER A 175 0.68 -8.06 20.87
CA SER A 175 0.81 -8.13 19.42
C SER A 175 1.96 -7.25 18.92
N ARG A 176 2.19 -6.07 19.53
CA ARG A 176 3.36 -5.25 19.26
C ARG A 176 4.65 -6.02 19.54
N ARG A 177 4.78 -6.64 20.72
CA ARG A 177 5.96 -7.44 21.06
C ARG A 177 6.18 -8.59 20.08
N ARG A 178 5.10 -9.25 19.66
CA ARG A 178 5.19 -10.31 18.65
C ARG A 178 5.75 -9.81 17.31
N TYR A 179 5.32 -8.64 16.86
CA TYR A 179 5.86 -8.02 15.64
C TYR A 179 7.34 -7.65 15.79
N VAL A 180 7.74 -7.13 16.96
CA VAL A 180 9.16 -6.83 17.26
C VAL A 180 10.01 -8.09 17.17
N GLU A 181 9.58 -9.21 17.77
CA GLU A 181 10.28 -10.52 17.67
C GLU A 181 10.44 -10.97 16.21
N VAL A 182 9.40 -10.83 15.38
CA VAL A 182 9.45 -11.17 13.95
C VAL A 182 10.45 -10.29 13.21
N ILE A 183 10.49 -8.99 13.53
CA ILE A 183 11.45 -8.04 12.93
C ILE A 183 12.88 -8.41 13.33
N GLU A 184 13.13 -8.70 14.61
CA GLU A 184 14.45 -9.09 15.12
C GLU A 184 14.92 -10.41 14.49
N ALA A 185 14.05 -11.40 14.38
CA ALA A 185 14.36 -12.67 13.71
C ALA A 185 14.72 -12.45 12.22
N ALA A 186 14.04 -11.55 11.54
CA ALA A 186 14.37 -11.21 10.16
C ALA A 186 15.69 -10.42 10.06
N ALA A 187 15.96 -9.51 10.98
CA ALA A 187 17.25 -8.79 11.07
C ALA A 187 18.41 -9.77 11.23
N ALA A 188 18.27 -10.78 12.08
CA ALA A 188 19.25 -11.85 12.25
C ALA A 188 19.50 -12.67 10.96
N ARG A 189 18.50 -12.72 10.03
CA ARG A 189 18.63 -13.33 8.70
C ARG A 189 19.13 -12.35 7.63
N GLY A 190 19.49 -11.12 8.03
CA GLY A 190 20.06 -10.09 7.18
C GLY A 190 19.05 -9.17 6.52
N ALA A 191 17.85 -9.00 7.10
CA ALA A 191 16.98 -7.89 6.72
C ALA A 191 17.63 -6.57 7.13
N ASP A 192 17.52 -5.56 6.26
CA ASP A 192 18.13 -4.23 6.46
C ASP A 192 17.08 -3.09 6.56
N ALA A 193 15.80 -3.42 6.39
CA ALA A 193 14.67 -2.52 6.59
C ALA A 193 13.38 -3.31 6.82
N VAL A 194 12.31 -2.61 7.21
CA VAL A 194 10.95 -3.18 7.35
C VAL A 194 9.99 -2.41 6.46
N ILE A 195 9.21 -3.13 5.63
CA ILE A 195 8.08 -2.59 4.88
C ILE A 195 6.80 -2.93 5.65
N LEU A 196 6.06 -1.91 6.06
CA LEU A 196 4.69 -2.07 6.54
C LEU A 196 3.76 -2.17 5.33
N GLY A 197 3.55 -3.40 4.85
CA GLY A 197 2.76 -3.72 3.65
C GLY A 197 1.27 -3.92 3.93
N CYS A 198 0.78 -3.41 5.03
CA CYS A 198 -0.63 -3.29 5.39
C CYS A 198 -0.83 -1.97 6.14
N THR A 199 -1.86 -1.24 5.79
CA THR A 199 -2.18 0.09 6.37
C THR A 199 -2.33 0.04 7.87
N GLU A 200 -2.91 -1.03 8.37
CA GLU A 200 -3.23 -1.23 9.76
C GLU A 200 -1.99 -1.50 10.63
N ILE A 201 -0.91 -2.04 10.04
CA ILE A 201 0.34 -2.30 10.79
C ILE A 201 0.94 -0.99 11.33
N GLY A 202 0.77 0.12 10.61
CA GLY A 202 1.21 1.46 11.05
C GLY A 202 0.51 1.97 12.32
N LEU A 203 -0.62 1.36 12.74
CA LEU A 203 -1.25 1.61 14.04
C LEU A 203 -0.51 0.91 15.18
N LEU A 204 0.19 -0.17 14.89
CA LEU A 204 0.86 -1.02 15.87
C LEU A 204 2.36 -0.77 15.93
N ILE A 205 3.04 -0.68 14.79
CA ILE A 205 4.50 -0.61 14.65
C ILE A 205 4.92 0.76 14.12
N HIS A 206 5.86 1.37 14.84
CA HIS A 206 6.48 2.64 14.50
C HIS A 206 8.00 2.50 14.42
N GLN A 207 8.72 3.54 13.98
CA GLN A 207 10.19 3.53 13.93
C GLN A 207 10.82 3.25 15.31
N THR A 208 10.16 3.65 16.39
CA THR A 208 10.63 3.42 17.78
C THR A 208 10.57 1.96 18.21
N ASP A 209 9.82 1.12 17.50
CA ASP A 209 9.67 -0.30 17.79
C ASP A 209 10.65 -1.18 17.00
N SER A 210 11.54 -0.58 16.20
CA SER A 210 12.45 -1.32 15.32
C SER A 210 13.84 -0.67 15.26
N ASN A 211 14.89 -1.50 15.34
CA ASN A 211 16.25 -1.09 15.07
C ASN A 211 16.56 -0.96 13.56
N LEU A 212 15.68 -1.49 12.70
CA LEU A 212 15.76 -1.34 11.26
C LEU A 212 14.93 -0.13 10.82
N PRO A 213 15.30 0.56 9.72
CA PRO A 213 14.46 1.60 9.12
C PRO A 213 13.08 1.05 8.73
N VAL A 214 12.02 1.79 9.05
CA VAL A 214 10.63 1.41 8.80
C VAL A 214 10.07 2.21 7.65
N PHE A 215 9.53 1.52 6.64
CA PHE A 215 8.90 2.09 5.45
C PHE A 215 7.39 1.78 5.45
N ASP A 216 6.60 2.77 5.78
CA ASP A 216 5.14 2.67 5.75
C ASP A 216 4.64 2.88 4.32
N SER A 217 4.23 1.79 3.68
CA SER A 217 3.79 1.78 2.29
C SER A 217 2.62 2.74 2.02
N THR A 218 1.73 2.93 2.99
CA THR A 218 0.57 3.83 2.88
C THR A 218 0.99 5.29 2.87
N LYS A 219 1.86 5.69 3.79
CA LYS A 219 2.37 7.07 3.86
C LYS A 219 3.18 7.42 2.62
N LEU A 220 4.01 6.50 2.16
CA LEU A 220 4.80 6.68 0.94
C LEU A 220 3.89 6.83 -0.28
N HIS A 221 2.87 5.99 -0.39
CA HIS A 221 1.92 6.01 -1.51
C HIS A 221 1.05 7.29 -1.49
N ALA A 222 0.58 7.73 -0.31
CA ALA A 222 -0.13 9.00 -0.15
C ALA A 222 0.75 10.19 -0.54
N ARG A 223 2.04 10.19 -0.15
CA ARG A 223 3.01 11.21 -0.55
C ARG A 223 3.18 11.26 -2.07
N ALA A 224 3.36 10.11 -2.72
CA ALA A 224 3.50 10.04 -4.18
C ALA A 224 2.26 10.58 -4.91
N ALA A 225 1.06 10.38 -4.36
CA ALA A 225 -0.16 10.97 -4.90
C ALA A 225 -0.16 12.51 -4.83
N VAL A 226 0.31 13.08 -3.72
CA VAL A 226 0.45 14.53 -3.57
C VAL A 226 1.54 15.07 -4.48
N ASP A 227 2.68 14.38 -4.58
CA ASP A 227 3.80 14.73 -5.47
C ASP A 227 3.36 14.73 -6.94
N PHE A 228 2.52 13.76 -7.34
CA PHE A 228 1.91 13.75 -8.67
C PHE A 228 0.94 14.92 -8.85
N SER A 229 0.07 15.16 -7.86
CA SER A 229 -0.96 16.20 -7.95
C SER A 229 -0.37 17.60 -8.08
N ASP A 230 0.73 17.90 -7.40
CA ASP A 230 1.40 19.21 -7.47
C ASP A 230 2.43 19.30 -8.61
N GLY A 231 2.70 18.21 -9.34
CA GLY A 231 3.60 18.17 -10.49
C GLY A 231 5.06 17.84 -10.15
N SER A 232 5.39 17.56 -8.88
CA SER A 232 6.74 17.19 -8.45
C SER A 232 7.12 15.76 -8.87
N LEU A 233 6.12 14.90 -9.09
CA LEU A 233 6.29 13.52 -9.59
C LEU A 233 5.68 13.39 -10.99
N GLN A 234 6.45 12.81 -11.91
CA GLN A 234 5.95 12.38 -13.21
C GLN A 234 5.78 10.85 -13.20
N VAL A 235 4.61 10.38 -13.56
CA VAL A 235 4.31 8.95 -13.75
C VAL A 235 3.61 8.83 -15.10
N ASP A 236 4.16 8.00 -15.97
CA ASP A 236 3.56 7.75 -17.28
C ASP A 236 2.40 6.77 -17.15
N ALA A 237 1.35 6.97 -17.96
CA ALA A 237 0.31 5.96 -18.14
C ALA A 237 0.94 4.72 -18.79
N VAL A 238 0.47 3.52 -18.39
CA VAL A 238 0.89 2.29 -19.07
C VAL A 238 0.37 2.38 -20.51
N ALA A 239 1.26 2.26 -21.50
CA ALA A 239 0.85 2.22 -22.90
C ALA A 239 -0.11 1.04 -23.11
N ALA A 240 -1.26 1.32 -23.73
CA ALA A 240 -2.30 0.33 -24.02
C ALA A 240 -1.83 -0.72 -25.04
#